data_0f3295fa30e1d9fc187f0a424ef3f57e
#
_entry.id   0f3295fa30e1d9fc187f0a424ef3f57e
#
_cell.length_a   1.000
_cell.length_b   1.000
_cell.length_c   1.000
_cell.angle_alpha   90.00
_cell.angle_beta   90.00
_cell.angle_gamma   90.00
#
_symmetry.space_group_name_H-M   'P 1'
#
loop_
_entity.id
_entity.type
_entity.pdbx_description
1 polymer ?
#
loop_
_entity_poly.entity_id
_entity_poly.type
_entity_poly.pdbx_seq_one_letter_code
_entity_poly.pdbx_strand_id
1 'polypeptide(L)'
;MARKQMIEGGTKNRIREVGGRQIFEHGYDGTSVRGIMLEVGGEVGLFYYYYKTKDELFTDVLDHFFEPYRKDFEALAAEAKEKPYRALLRFFSYIKREVRAFRAKYEGNMHRTVRWAIREQTLTVIEPYIEDIIRTLMTCGAKPTMDPHTMAIF
;
A
#
# COMPACT_ATOMS: atom_id res chain seq x y z
N MET A 1 -35.42 10.53 -18.46
CA MET A 1 -33.98 10.70 -18.10
C MET A 1 -33.42 9.36 -17.64
N ALA A 2 -32.56 8.77 -18.41
CA ALA A 2 -32.00 7.45 -18.11
C ALA A 2 -31.08 7.55 -16.88
N ARG A 3 -31.46 6.89 -15.79
CA ARG A 3 -30.63 6.67 -14.62
C ARG A 3 -29.42 5.82 -15.07
N LYS A 4 -28.28 6.47 -15.23
CA LYS A 4 -27.02 5.79 -15.59
C LYS A 4 -26.82 4.67 -14.58
N GLN A 5 -27.00 3.41 -14.99
CA GLN A 5 -26.65 2.26 -14.16
C GLN A 5 -25.17 2.40 -13.81
N MET A 6 -24.87 2.85 -12.58
CA MET A 6 -23.51 2.84 -12.05
C MET A 6 -23.16 1.36 -11.88
N ILE A 7 -22.20 0.90 -12.67
CA ILE A 7 -21.61 -0.44 -12.55
C ILE A 7 -21.10 -0.56 -11.12
N GLU A 8 -21.56 -1.57 -10.39
CA GLU A 8 -21.36 -1.74 -8.93
C GLU A 8 -19.88 -1.60 -8.51
N GLY A 9 -18.94 -2.16 -9.28
CA GLY A 9 -17.50 -1.95 -9.09
C GLY A 9 -17.00 -0.53 -9.37
N GLY A 10 -17.67 0.23 -10.24
CA GLY A 10 -17.30 1.60 -10.57
C GLY A 10 -17.55 2.59 -9.43
N THR A 11 -18.64 2.42 -8.69
CA THR A 11 -18.98 3.30 -7.55
C THR A 11 -18.07 3.07 -6.37
N LYS A 12 -17.81 1.82 -5.99
CA LYS A 12 -16.87 1.50 -4.91
C LYS A 12 -15.48 2.08 -5.21
N ASN A 13 -14.99 1.89 -6.43
CA ASN A 13 -13.70 2.43 -6.86
C ASN A 13 -13.68 3.96 -6.78
N ARG A 14 -14.75 4.63 -7.20
CA ARG A 14 -14.85 6.08 -7.12
C ARG A 14 -14.84 6.59 -5.66
N ILE A 15 -15.55 5.91 -4.75
CA ILE A 15 -15.52 6.25 -3.32
C ILE A 15 -14.09 6.07 -2.78
N ARG A 16 -13.39 4.98 -3.15
CA ARG A 16 -12.00 4.75 -2.75
C ARG A 16 -11.05 5.82 -3.30
N GLU A 17 -11.16 6.18 -4.57
CA GLU A 17 -10.32 7.21 -5.20
C GLU A 17 -10.52 8.59 -4.56
N VAL A 18 -11.76 9.04 -4.43
CA VAL A 18 -12.08 10.33 -3.83
C VAL A 18 -11.72 10.35 -2.34
N GLY A 19 -12.10 9.31 -1.60
CA GLY A 19 -11.78 9.18 -0.19
C GLY A 19 -10.27 9.10 0.06
N GLY A 20 -9.56 8.31 -0.73
CA GLY A 20 -8.10 8.19 -0.67
C GLY A 20 -7.42 9.53 -0.92
N ARG A 21 -7.83 10.27 -1.94
CA ARG A 21 -7.28 11.60 -2.24
C ARG A 21 -7.55 12.58 -1.08
N GLN A 22 -8.80 12.68 -0.59
CA GLN A 22 -9.13 13.56 0.53
C GLN A 22 -8.36 13.19 1.80
N ILE A 23 -8.22 11.88 2.11
CA ILE A 23 -7.44 11.42 3.26
C ILE A 23 -5.96 11.79 3.09
N PHE A 24 -5.40 11.65 1.90
CA PHE A 24 -3.99 11.96 1.64
C PHE A 24 -3.70 13.47 1.78
N GLU A 25 -4.62 14.32 1.33
CA GLU A 25 -4.48 15.78 1.39
C GLU A 25 -4.78 16.36 2.78
N HIS A 26 -5.85 15.90 3.42
CA HIS A 26 -6.39 16.51 4.64
C HIS A 26 -6.19 15.66 5.90
N GLY A 27 -5.69 14.44 5.74
CA GLY A 27 -5.57 13.46 6.83
C GLY A 27 -6.87 12.70 7.09
N TYR A 28 -6.74 11.63 7.87
CA TYR A 28 -7.87 10.78 8.23
C TYR A 28 -8.96 11.57 8.98
N ASP A 29 -8.58 12.34 10.00
CA ASP A 29 -9.53 13.09 10.82
C ASP A 29 -10.13 14.30 10.09
N GLY A 30 -9.38 14.90 9.15
CA GLY A 30 -9.84 15.99 8.31
C GLY A 30 -10.81 15.58 7.18
N THR A 31 -11.03 14.28 7.00
CA THR A 31 -11.89 13.73 5.95
C THR A 31 -13.17 13.15 6.53
N SER A 32 -14.32 13.53 5.98
CA SER A 32 -15.64 13.02 6.41
C SER A 32 -16.33 12.20 5.31
N VAL A 33 -17.10 11.18 5.71
CA VAL A 33 -17.94 10.40 4.78
C VAL A 33 -18.87 11.29 3.97
N ARG A 34 -19.44 12.31 4.61
CA ARG A 34 -20.31 13.27 3.93
C ARG A 34 -19.56 14.07 2.87
N GLY A 35 -18.32 14.52 3.17
CA GLY A 35 -17.46 15.24 2.23
C GLY A 35 -17.07 14.37 1.03
N ILE A 36 -16.71 13.11 1.29
CA ILE A 36 -16.41 12.15 0.23
C ILE A 36 -17.62 11.97 -0.69
N MET A 37 -18.81 11.70 -0.12
CA MET A 37 -20.01 11.42 -0.91
C MET A 37 -20.54 12.64 -1.64
N LEU A 38 -20.34 13.84 -1.11
CA LEU A 38 -20.67 15.07 -1.82
C LEU A 38 -19.87 15.18 -3.14
N GLU A 39 -18.60 14.83 -3.11
CA GLU A 39 -17.75 14.87 -4.31
C GLU A 39 -18.01 13.68 -5.26
N VAL A 40 -18.30 12.51 -4.72
CA VAL A 40 -18.70 11.32 -5.50
C VAL A 40 -20.01 11.59 -6.24
N GLY A 41 -20.86 12.48 -5.72
CA GLY A 41 -22.19 12.78 -6.26
C GLY A 41 -23.24 11.76 -5.84
N GLY A 42 -23.10 11.19 -4.64
CA GLY A 42 -24.01 10.20 -4.08
C GLY A 42 -24.47 10.52 -2.66
N GLU A 43 -25.44 9.77 -2.17
CA GLU A 43 -25.92 9.88 -0.80
C GLU A 43 -25.02 9.12 0.19
N VAL A 44 -25.00 9.55 1.46
CA VAL A 44 -24.22 8.91 2.52
C VAL A 44 -24.59 7.43 2.71
N GLY A 45 -25.85 7.06 2.50
CA GLY A 45 -26.30 5.66 2.55
C GLY A 45 -25.57 4.75 1.55
N LEU A 46 -25.17 5.29 0.39
CA LEU A 46 -24.41 4.54 -0.61
C LEU A 46 -22.97 4.24 -0.14
N PHE A 47 -22.37 5.12 0.66
CA PHE A 47 -21.09 4.81 1.31
C PHE A 47 -21.21 3.59 2.21
N TYR A 48 -22.22 3.58 3.10
CA TYR A 48 -22.43 2.47 4.04
C TYR A 48 -22.89 1.16 3.41
N TYR A 49 -23.31 1.19 2.16
CA TYR A 49 -23.51 -0.02 1.37
C TYR A 49 -22.17 -0.70 1.04
N TYR A 50 -21.12 0.07 0.74
CA TYR A 50 -19.81 -0.47 0.35
C TYR A 50 -18.81 -0.61 1.50
N TYR A 51 -18.84 0.29 2.47
CA TYR A 51 -17.92 0.35 3.61
C TYR A 51 -18.70 0.59 4.89
N LYS A 52 -18.55 -0.30 5.88
CA LYS A 52 -19.23 -0.16 7.18
C LYS A 52 -18.73 1.03 7.98
N THR A 53 -17.45 1.39 7.81
CA THR A 53 -16.79 2.48 8.53
C THR A 53 -15.82 3.23 7.62
N LYS A 54 -15.40 4.42 8.06
CA LYS A 54 -14.32 5.17 7.40
C LYS A 54 -12.97 4.43 7.54
N ASP A 55 -12.77 3.66 8.61
CA ASP A 55 -11.57 2.81 8.79
C ASP A 55 -11.48 1.73 7.72
N GLU A 56 -12.62 1.10 7.38
CA GLU A 56 -12.66 0.10 6.31
C GLU A 56 -12.29 0.71 4.95
N LEU A 57 -12.79 1.91 4.66
CA LEU A 57 -12.35 2.64 3.47
C LEU A 57 -10.85 2.95 3.52
N PHE A 58 -10.33 3.41 4.66
CA PHE A 58 -8.91 3.75 4.78
C PHE A 58 -8.02 2.52 4.60
N THR A 59 -8.42 1.39 5.15
CA THR A 59 -7.74 0.10 4.93
C THR A 59 -7.72 -0.28 3.45
N ASP A 60 -8.86 -0.20 2.76
CA ASP A 60 -8.96 -0.49 1.32
C ASP A 60 -8.10 0.48 0.47
N VAL A 61 -8.04 1.76 0.87
CA VAL A 61 -7.17 2.77 0.23
C VAL A 61 -5.69 2.39 0.38
N LEU A 62 -5.24 2.00 1.57
CA LEU A 62 -3.87 1.57 1.83
C LEU A 62 -3.55 0.25 1.10
N ASP A 63 -4.45 -0.71 1.13
CA ASP A 63 -4.27 -1.99 0.43
C ASP A 63 -4.11 -1.78 -1.08
N HIS A 64 -4.94 -0.94 -1.66
CA HIS A 64 -4.84 -0.59 -3.07
C HIS A 64 -3.55 0.19 -3.39
N PHE A 65 -3.11 1.07 -2.49
CA PHE A 65 -1.84 1.78 -2.61
C PHE A 65 -0.65 0.81 -2.63
N PHE A 66 -0.67 -0.24 -1.80
CA PHE A 66 0.42 -1.21 -1.71
C PHE A 66 0.34 -2.37 -2.72
N GLU A 67 -0.76 -2.55 -3.41
CA GLU A 67 -0.96 -3.66 -4.35
C GLU A 67 0.15 -3.78 -5.44
N PRO A 68 0.57 -2.70 -6.13
CA PRO A 68 1.67 -2.76 -7.09
C PRO A 68 2.99 -3.20 -6.45
N TYR A 69 3.27 -2.70 -5.24
CA TYR A 69 4.50 -3.02 -4.51
C TYR A 69 4.54 -4.49 -4.09
N ARG A 70 3.43 -5.06 -3.63
CA ARG A 70 3.34 -6.50 -3.30
C ARG A 70 3.66 -7.35 -4.52
N LYS A 71 3.10 -7.04 -5.69
CA LYS A 71 3.38 -7.76 -6.95
C LYS A 71 4.86 -7.72 -7.33
N ASP A 72 5.49 -6.56 -7.18
CA ASP A 72 6.92 -6.41 -7.47
C ASP A 72 7.79 -7.18 -6.45
N PHE A 73 7.43 -7.17 -5.17
CA PHE A 73 8.12 -7.96 -4.15
C PHE A 73 7.95 -9.46 -4.35
N GLU A 74 6.76 -9.94 -4.71
CA GLU A 74 6.52 -11.34 -5.06
C GLU A 74 7.42 -11.78 -6.23
N ALA A 75 7.54 -10.95 -7.25
CA ALA A 75 8.43 -11.23 -8.40
C ALA A 75 9.91 -11.28 -7.99
N LEU A 76 10.35 -10.39 -7.08
CA LEU A 76 11.71 -10.38 -6.55
C LEU A 76 11.99 -11.60 -5.66
N ALA A 77 11.04 -12.00 -4.81
CA ALA A 77 11.14 -13.21 -4.00
C ALA A 77 11.18 -14.48 -4.86
N ALA A 78 10.40 -14.53 -5.94
CA ALA A 78 10.46 -15.64 -6.89
C ALA A 78 11.82 -15.70 -7.59
N GLU A 79 12.39 -14.57 -8.03
CA GLU A 79 13.73 -14.51 -8.63
C GLU A 79 14.82 -14.98 -7.64
N ALA A 80 14.62 -14.72 -6.33
CA ALA A 80 15.58 -15.13 -5.30
C ALA A 80 15.79 -16.65 -5.25
N LYS A 81 14.78 -17.45 -5.58
CA LYS A 81 14.89 -18.92 -5.61
C LYS A 81 15.94 -19.41 -6.59
N GLU A 82 16.15 -18.68 -7.70
CA GLU A 82 17.15 -19.03 -8.71
C GLU A 82 18.47 -18.26 -8.55
N LYS A 83 18.37 -16.96 -8.21
CA LYS A 83 19.51 -16.02 -8.17
C LYS A 83 19.46 -15.13 -6.92
N PRO A 84 19.65 -15.71 -5.72
CA PRO A 84 19.36 -15.03 -4.44
C PRO A 84 20.18 -13.75 -4.24
N TYR A 85 21.47 -13.74 -4.54
CA TYR A 85 22.31 -12.55 -4.39
C TYR A 85 21.92 -11.43 -5.37
N ARG A 86 21.53 -11.79 -6.59
CA ARG A 86 21.03 -10.83 -7.58
C ARG A 86 19.69 -10.23 -7.16
N ALA A 87 18.79 -11.06 -6.66
CA ALA A 87 17.48 -10.62 -6.14
C ALA A 87 17.65 -9.65 -4.97
N LEU A 88 18.56 -9.92 -4.05
CA LEU A 88 18.87 -9.03 -2.94
C LEU A 88 19.36 -7.64 -3.42
N LEU A 89 20.30 -7.58 -4.37
CA LEU A 89 20.77 -6.31 -4.93
C LEU A 89 19.66 -5.56 -5.66
N ARG A 90 18.81 -6.28 -6.40
CA ARG A 90 17.65 -5.70 -7.07
C ARG A 90 16.62 -5.18 -6.09
N PHE A 91 16.39 -5.89 -4.99
CA PHE A 91 15.49 -5.47 -3.93
C PHE A 91 15.91 -4.09 -3.35
N PHE A 92 17.17 -3.92 -2.96
CA PHE A 92 17.66 -2.63 -2.47
C PHE A 92 17.59 -1.52 -3.53
N SER A 93 17.90 -1.85 -4.77
CA SER A 93 17.81 -0.89 -5.88
C SER A 93 16.35 -0.46 -6.13
N TYR A 94 15.41 -1.41 -6.05
CA TYR A 94 13.98 -1.17 -6.14
C TYR A 94 13.51 -0.25 -5.03
N ILE A 95 13.77 -0.58 -3.76
CA ILE A 95 13.38 0.25 -2.61
C ILE A 95 13.93 1.68 -2.75
N LYS A 96 15.21 1.83 -3.11
CA LYS A 96 15.80 3.15 -3.31
C LYS A 96 15.09 3.96 -4.40
N ARG A 97 14.69 3.33 -5.50
CA ARG A 97 13.94 3.95 -6.59
C ARG A 97 12.55 4.38 -6.11
N GLU A 98 11.81 3.47 -5.48
CA GLU A 98 10.43 3.73 -5.03
C GLU A 98 10.36 4.80 -3.94
N VAL A 99 11.29 4.81 -2.98
CA VAL A 99 11.39 5.87 -1.96
C VAL A 99 11.64 7.25 -2.61
N ARG A 100 12.48 7.31 -3.65
CA ARG A 100 12.70 8.57 -4.38
C ARG A 100 11.45 9.01 -5.14
N ALA A 101 10.78 8.10 -5.85
CA ALA A 101 9.55 8.37 -6.57
C ALA A 101 8.43 8.82 -5.62
N PHE A 102 8.28 8.13 -4.49
CA PHE A 102 7.33 8.50 -3.45
C PHE A 102 7.58 9.92 -2.92
N ARG A 103 8.83 10.23 -2.56
CA ARG A 103 9.19 11.59 -2.10
C ARG A 103 8.87 12.64 -3.16
N ALA A 104 9.29 12.43 -4.40
CA ALA A 104 9.03 13.36 -5.50
C ALA A 104 7.54 13.62 -5.73
N LYS A 105 6.69 12.59 -5.55
CA LYS A 105 5.25 12.68 -5.77
C LYS A 105 4.50 13.33 -4.61
N TYR A 106 4.90 13.05 -3.38
CA TYR A 106 4.11 13.37 -2.18
C TYR A 106 4.77 14.34 -1.21
N GLU A 107 6.03 14.77 -1.44
CA GLU A 107 6.71 15.73 -0.58
C GLU A 107 5.96 17.07 -0.59
N GLY A 108 5.50 17.48 0.59
CA GLY A 108 4.69 18.69 0.78
C GLY A 108 3.18 18.53 0.52
N ASN A 109 2.74 17.45 -0.15
CA ASN A 109 1.35 17.28 -0.57
C ASN A 109 0.59 16.18 0.19
N MET A 110 1.24 15.50 1.12
CA MET A 110 0.62 14.43 1.90
C MET A 110 0.52 14.80 3.37
N HIS A 111 -0.66 14.62 3.95
CA HIS A 111 -0.90 14.87 5.37
C HIS A 111 0.02 14.00 6.25
N ARG A 112 0.51 14.58 7.35
CA ARG A 112 1.49 13.91 8.23
C ARG A 112 1.03 12.55 8.75
N THR A 113 -0.23 12.43 9.17
CA THR A 113 -0.78 11.18 9.72
C THR A 113 -0.80 10.06 8.69
N VAL A 114 -1.12 10.38 7.43
CA VAL A 114 -1.10 9.41 6.32
C VAL A 114 0.32 8.95 6.02
N ARG A 115 1.28 9.85 6.05
CA ARG A 115 2.70 9.53 5.87
C ARG A 115 3.20 8.55 6.94
N TRP A 116 2.76 8.70 8.18
CA TRP A 116 3.05 7.76 9.25
C TRP A 116 2.40 6.40 9.00
N ALA A 117 1.12 6.36 8.61
CA ALA A 117 0.41 5.12 8.31
C ALA A 117 1.08 4.35 7.15
N ILE A 118 1.48 5.05 6.08
CA ILE A 118 2.20 4.44 4.97
C ILE A 118 3.56 3.89 5.42
N ARG A 119 4.30 4.63 6.24
CA ARG A 119 5.59 4.16 6.78
C ARG A 119 5.43 2.89 7.59
N GLU A 120 4.47 2.84 8.49
CA GLU A 120 4.17 1.67 9.32
C GLU A 120 3.78 0.47 8.45
N GLN A 121 2.84 0.70 7.54
CA GLN A 121 2.39 -0.35 6.62
C GLN A 121 3.50 -0.82 5.66
N THR A 122 4.45 0.03 5.29
CA THR A 122 5.57 -0.34 4.43
C THR A 122 6.41 -1.44 5.06
N LEU A 123 6.72 -1.34 6.35
CA LEU A 123 7.48 -2.36 7.08
C LEU A 123 6.72 -3.69 7.07
N THR A 124 5.45 -3.67 7.43
CA THR A 124 4.58 -4.86 7.44
C THR A 124 4.50 -5.54 6.07
N VAL A 125 4.43 -4.74 4.99
CA VAL A 125 4.35 -5.28 3.62
C VAL A 125 5.69 -5.87 3.15
N ILE A 126 6.82 -5.27 3.53
CA ILE A 126 8.16 -5.67 3.05
C ILE A 126 8.70 -6.88 3.81
N GLU A 127 8.45 -6.96 5.11
CA GLU A 127 9.03 -7.95 6.03
C GLU A 127 8.97 -9.39 5.50
N PRO A 128 7.81 -9.95 5.08
CA PRO A 128 7.73 -11.35 4.66
C PRO A 128 8.59 -11.65 3.43
N TYR A 129 8.76 -10.69 2.52
CA TYR A 129 9.56 -10.86 1.31
C TYR A 129 11.06 -10.80 1.61
N ILE A 130 11.49 -9.94 2.52
CA ILE A 130 12.89 -9.91 2.98
C ILE A 130 13.21 -11.21 3.69
N GLU A 131 12.35 -11.68 4.59
CA GLU A 131 12.55 -12.94 5.31
C GLU A 131 12.69 -14.11 4.33
N ASP A 132 11.86 -14.19 3.29
CA ASP A 132 11.93 -15.24 2.27
C ASP A 132 13.24 -15.19 1.47
N ILE A 133 13.70 -14.01 1.10
CA ILE A 133 15.00 -13.81 0.44
C ILE A 133 16.15 -14.25 1.35
N ILE A 134 16.13 -13.89 2.64
CA ILE A 134 17.16 -14.27 3.62
C ILE A 134 17.18 -15.79 3.79
N ARG A 135 16.01 -16.43 3.96
CA ARG A 135 15.90 -17.89 4.08
C ARG A 135 16.48 -18.58 2.83
N THR A 136 16.20 -18.05 1.66
CA THR A 136 16.76 -18.59 0.40
C THR A 136 18.27 -18.43 0.35
N LEU A 137 18.84 -17.30 0.80
CA LEU A 137 20.29 -17.11 0.89
C LEU A 137 20.94 -18.12 1.86
N MET A 138 20.27 -18.46 2.96
CA MET A 138 20.76 -19.48 3.90
C MET A 138 20.84 -20.85 3.25
N THR A 139 19.90 -21.23 2.40
CA THR A 139 19.96 -22.49 1.65
C THR A 139 21.14 -22.54 0.68
N CYS A 140 21.64 -21.36 0.27
CA CYS A 140 22.84 -21.21 -0.59
C CYS A 140 24.15 -21.07 0.21
N GLY A 141 24.11 -21.32 1.53
CA GLY A 141 25.31 -21.32 2.39
C GLY A 141 25.60 -19.98 3.08
N ALA A 142 24.74 -18.98 2.96
CA ALA A 142 24.85 -17.76 3.76
C ALA A 142 24.66 -18.09 5.25
N LYS A 143 25.49 -17.48 6.10
CA LYS A 143 25.45 -17.65 7.57
C LYS A 143 25.06 -16.33 8.20
N PRO A 144 23.77 -16.09 8.43
CA PRO A 144 23.32 -14.87 9.09
C PRO A 144 23.75 -14.86 10.55
N THR A 145 23.95 -13.68 11.11
CA THR A 145 24.28 -13.49 12.52
C THR A 145 23.08 -13.52 13.43
N MET A 146 21.88 -13.40 12.87
CA MET A 146 20.59 -13.47 13.56
C MET A 146 19.63 -14.37 12.78
N ASP A 147 18.49 -14.73 13.37
CA ASP A 147 17.46 -15.44 12.66
C ASP A 147 16.83 -14.56 11.54
N PRO A 148 16.31 -15.18 10.47
CA PRO A 148 15.81 -14.44 9.30
C PRO A 148 14.70 -13.43 9.59
N HIS A 149 13.79 -13.75 10.52
CA HIS A 149 12.70 -12.85 10.91
C HIS A 149 13.26 -11.61 11.59
N THR A 150 14.14 -11.77 12.57
CA THR A 150 14.81 -10.63 13.23
C THR A 150 15.58 -9.76 12.23
N MET A 151 16.28 -10.36 11.26
CA MET A 151 17.00 -9.60 10.22
C MET A 151 16.07 -8.87 9.25
N ALA A 152 14.85 -9.32 9.06
CA ALA A 152 13.89 -8.65 8.17
C ALA A 152 13.26 -7.39 8.80
N ILE A 153 13.27 -7.32 10.15
CA ILE A 153 12.69 -6.20 10.91
C ILE A 153 13.72 -5.06 11.08
N PHE A 154 15.02 -5.37 11.18
CA PHE A 154 16.11 -4.42 11.37
C PHE A 154 16.79 -4.01 10.06
#